data_e06f5293e8a3004b08e57021280b3433
#
_entry.id   e06f5293e8a3004b08e57021280b3433
#
_cell.length_a   1.000
_cell.length_b   1.000
_cell.length_c   1.000
_cell.angle_alpha   90.00
_cell.angle_beta   90.00
_cell.angle_gamma   90.00
#
_symmetry.space_group_name_H-M   'P 1'
#
loop_
_entity.id
_entity.type
_entity.pdbx_description
1 polymer ?
#
loop_
_entity_poly.entity_id
_entity_poly.type
_entity_poly.pdbx_seq_one_letter_code
_entity_poly.pdbx_strand_id
1 'polypeptide(L)'
;TDVKQGLVDSDSKVADMLRRSHKPVILVVNKVDSFEKMMPDVYEFYNLGIGEPFPISAVNKLGFGEVLDEVVSHFPEGSDTDEEDERPKVAIIGKPNVGKSSIINKLVGKNRVIVSDIAGTTRDAIDTAIKYNGKEYVFIDTAGLRRKSKIKEDLERFSIIRTVAAVERADIAILVIDATEGVTEQDAKIAGIAHERGKGIIIAVNKWDAVEKLSLIHISEPTR
;
A
#
# COMPACT_ATOMS: atom_id res chain seq x y z
N THR A 1 -20.35 -15.20 -3.76
CA THR A 1 -20.93 -16.44 -4.31
C THR A 1 -21.37 -16.22 -5.74
N ASP A 2 -21.79 -17.27 -6.46
CA ASP A 2 -22.19 -17.26 -7.87
C ASP A 2 -23.57 -17.86 -8.02
N VAL A 3 -24.57 -17.08 -8.46
CA VAL A 3 -25.97 -17.53 -8.58
C VAL A 3 -26.12 -18.68 -9.59
N LYS A 4 -25.30 -18.72 -10.65
CA LYS A 4 -25.39 -19.77 -11.69
C LYS A 4 -24.89 -21.14 -11.23
N GLN A 5 -24.04 -21.16 -10.19
CA GLN A 5 -23.57 -22.40 -9.57
C GLN A 5 -24.49 -22.88 -8.45
N GLY A 6 -25.33 -21.97 -7.93
CA GLY A 6 -26.10 -22.24 -6.73
C GLY A 6 -25.22 -22.32 -5.47
N LEU A 7 -25.82 -22.80 -4.38
CA LEU A 7 -25.15 -22.97 -3.11
C LEU A 7 -24.26 -24.23 -3.15
N VAL A 8 -22.96 -24.08 -2.90
CA VAL A 8 -21.98 -25.19 -2.87
C VAL A 8 -21.41 -25.40 -1.46
N ASP A 9 -20.92 -26.61 -1.18
CA ASP A 9 -20.34 -26.96 0.13
C ASP A 9 -19.19 -26.05 0.57
N SER A 10 -18.41 -25.52 -0.38
CA SER A 10 -17.35 -24.56 -0.09
C SER A 10 -17.89 -23.24 0.46
N ASP A 11 -19.02 -22.76 -0.04
CA ASP A 11 -19.65 -21.53 0.44
C ASP A 11 -20.10 -21.69 1.90
N SER A 12 -20.71 -22.85 2.22
CA SER A 12 -21.13 -23.18 3.58
C SER A 12 -19.96 -23.23 4.55
N LYS A 13 -18.82 -23.82 4.15
CA LYS A 13 -17.60 -23.86 4.98
C LYS A 13 -17.05 -22.47 5.24
N VAL A 14 -17.01 -21.61 4.22
CA VAL A 14 -16.57 -20.21 4.36
C VAL A 14 -17.53 -19.43 5.25
N ALA A 15 -18.86 -19.62 5.08
CA ALA A 15 -19.86 -18.98 5.93
C ALA A 15 -19.69 -19.37 7.41
N ASP A 16 -19.41 -20.66 7.71
CA ASP A 16 -19.11 -21.11 9.05
C ASP A 16 -17.88 -20.44 9.69
N MET A 17 -16.82 -20.24 8.88
CA MET A 17 -15.62 -19.51 9.32
C MET A 17 -15.93 -18.05 9.59
N LEU A 18 -16.69 -17.39 8.72
CA LEU A 18 -17.06 -15.98 8.84
C LEU A 18 -17.95 -15.73 10.06
N ARG A 19 -18.93 -16.59 10.36
CA ARG A 19 -19.77 -16.52 11.56
C ARG A 19 -18.93 -16.52 12.85
N ARG A 20 -17.84 -17.29 12.89
CA ARG A 20 -16.93 -17.37 14.05
C ARG A 20 -16.00 -16.16 14.17
N SER A 21 -15.85 -15.38 13.13
CA SER A 21 -14.92 -14.25 13.12
C SER A 21 -15.41 -13.03 13.91
N HIS A 22 -16.73 -12.95 14.22
CA HIS A 22 -17.40 -11.80 14.84
C HIS A 22 -17.18 -10.47 14.09
N LYS A 23 -16.87 -10.55 12.81
CA LYS A 23 -16.72 -9.36 11.93
C LYS A 23 -18.02 -9.13 11.17
N PRO A 24 -18.35 -7.88 10.81
CA PRO A 24 -19.43 -7.62 9.87
C PRO A 24 -19.13 -8.34 8.55
N VAL A 25 -20.14 -9.01 8.02
CA VAL A 25 -20.04 -9.82 6.78
C VAL A 25 -21.15 -9.39 5.84
N ILE A 26 -20.81 -9.07 4.62
CA ILE A 26 -21.76 -8.73 3.57
C ILE A 26 -21.74 -9.87 2.54
N LEU A 27 -22.87 -10.51 2.34
CA LEU A 27 -23.02 -11.63 1.40
C LEU A 27 -23.38 -11.07 0.02
N VAL A 28 -22.48 -11.22 -0.95
CA VAL A 28 -22.71 -10.78 -2.33
C VAL A 28 -22.89 -11.98 -3.24
N VAL A 29 -23.99 -11.98 -4.00
CA VAL A 29 -24.33 -13.02 -4.99
C VAL A 29 -24.13 -12.44 -6.38
N ASN A 30 -23.08 -12.87 -7.09
CA ASN A 30 -22.72 -12.35 -8.41
C ASN A 30 -23.37 -13.14 -9.55
N LYS A 31 -23.29 -12.56 -10.76
CA LYS A 31 -23.84 -13.07 -12.02
C LYS A 31 -25.37 -13.07 -12.09
N VAL A 32 -26.01 -12.22 -11.30
CA VAL A 32 -27.44 -11.96 -11.38
C VAL A 32 -27.69 -10.99 -12.53
N ASP A 33 -27.70 -11.53 -13.76
CA ASP A 33 -27.80 -10.72 -14.97
C ASP A 33 -29.23 -10.18 -15.22
N SER A 34 -30.25 -10.76 -14.56
CA SER A 34 -31.64 -10.30 -14.56
C SER A 34 -32.25 -10.49 -13.18
N PHE A 35 -32.50 -9.41 -12.47
CA PHE A 35 -33.09 -9.46 -11.12
C PHE A 35 -34.47 -10.11 -11.12
N GLU A 36 -35.35 -9.76 -12.05
CA GLU A 36 -36.69 -10.30 -12.11
C GLU A 36 -36.73 -11.86 -12.21
N LYS A 37 -35.79 -12.42 -12.97
CA LYS A 37 -35.79 -13.88 -13.25
C LYS A 37 -34.99 -14.68 -12.23
N MET A 38 -33.93 -14.08 -11.68
CA MET A 38 -32.92 -14.81 -10.87
C MET A 38 -33.06 -14.55 -9.36
N MET A 39 -33.96 -13.65 -8.92
CA MET A 39 -34.18 -13.43 -7.48
C MET A 39 -34.55 -14.69 -6.71
N PRO A 40 -35.40 -15.65 -7.23
CA PRO A 40 -35.67 -16.89 -6.51
C PRO A 40 -34.38 -17.66 -6.18
N ASP A 41 -33.42 -17.72 -7.13
CA ASP A 41 -32.14 -18.41 -6.94
C ASP A 41 -31.23 -17.66 -5.93
N VAL A 42 -31.31 -16.32 -5.87
CA VAL A 42 -30.60 -15.50 -4.87
C VAL A 42 -31.08 -15.80 -3.46
N TYR A 43 -32.38 -16.06 -3.27
CA TYR A 43 -32.94 -16.38 -1.95
C TYR A 43 -32.41 -17.70 -1.37
N GLU A 44 -31.91 -18.63 -2.18
CA GLU A 44 -31.28 -19.84 -1.68
C GLU A 44 -30.07 -19.53 -0.78
N PHE A 45 -29.36 -18.44 -1.04
CA PHE A 45 -28.17 -18.05 -0.28
C PHE A 45 -28.44 -17.52 1.14
N TYR A 46 -29.70 -17.26 1.52
CA TYR A 46 -30.07 -17.04 2.93
C TYR A 46 -29.73 -18.25 3.81
N ASN A 47 -29.66 -19.45 3.24
CA ASN A 47 -29.30 -20.68 3.95
C ASN A 47 -27.86 -20.63 4.50
N LEU A 48 -27.02 -19.72 4.01
CA LEU A 48 -25.67 -19.50 4.59
C LEU A 48 -25.70 -18.86 5.98
N GLY A 49 -26.79 -18.18 6.38
CA GLY A 49 -26.97 -17.61 7.71
C GLY A 49 -25.91 -16.55 8.10
N ILE A 50 -25.41 -15.79 7.12
CA ILE A 50 -24.40 -14.71 7.32
C ILE A 50 -24.93 -13.33 6.91
N GLY A 51 -26.23 -13.17 6.78
CA GLY A 51 -26.88 -11.92 6.42
C GLY A 51 -27.71 -12.01 5.15
N GLU A 52 -28.22 -10.87 4.72
CA GLU A 52 -28.98 -10.72 3.50
C GLU A 52 -28.07 -10.85 2.27
N PRO A 53 -28.45 -11.65 1.26
CA PRO A 53 -27.69 -11.74 0.02
C PRO A 53 -27.96 -10.54 -0.90
N PHE A 54 -26.91 -9.78 -1.23
CA PHE A 54 -26.96 -8.68 -2.17
C PHE A 54 -26.71 -9.16 -3.60
N PRO A 55 -27.73 -9.10 -4.50
CA PRO A 55 -27.55 -9.52 -5.87
C PRO A 55 -26.78 -8.47 -6.69
N ILE A 56 -25.76 -8.91 -7.43
CA ILE A 56 -25.01 -8.09 -8.36
C ILE A 56 -24.81 -8.75 -9.71
N SER A 57 -24.56 -7.96 -10.74
CA SER A 57 -23.94 -8.43 -11.98
C SER A 57 -22.69 -7.63 -12.25
N ALA A 58 -21.53 -8.23 -12.03
CA ALA A 58 -20.25 -7.57 -12.25
C ALA A 58 -20.05 -7.19 -13.72
N VAL A 59 -20.51 -8.02 -14.64
CA VAL A 59 -20.42 -7.77 -16.09
C VAL A 59 -21.30 -6.60 -16.52
N ASN A 60 -22.55 -6.54 -15.99
CA ASN A 60 -23.53 -5.53 -16.35
C ASN A 60 -23.49 -4.30 -15.40
N LYS A 61 -22.62 -4.30 -14.40
CA LYS A 61 -22.46 -3.22 -13.40
C LYS A 61 -23.78 -2.92 -12.64
N LEU A 62 -24.57 -3.96 -12.34
CA LEU A 62 -25.84 -3.86 -11.62
C LEU A 62 -25.68 -4.20 -10.14
N GLY A 63 -26.46 -3.55 -9.24
CA GLY A 63 -26.56 -3.85 -7.80
C GLY A 63 -25.39 -3.36 -6.94
N PHE A 64 -24.41 -2.65 -7.48
CA PHE A 64 -23.25 -2.19 -6.72
C PHE A 64 -23.57 -1.07 -5.73
N GLY A 65 -24.55 -0.21 -6.04
CA GLY A 65 -24.94 0.90 -5.15
C GLY A 65 -25.35 0.37 -3.78
N GLU A 66 -26.30 -0.58 -3.76
CA GLU A 66 -26.82 -1.19 -2.54
C GLU A 66 -25.74 -1.88 -1.71
N VAL A 67 -24.80 -2.61 -2.36
CA VAL A 67 -23.65 -3.22 -1.68
C VAL A 67 -22.75 -2.16 -1.05
N LEU A 68 -22.46 -1.07 -1.76
CA LEU A 68 -21.61 0.02 -1.25
C LEU A 68 -22.28 0.77 -0.10
N ASP A 69 -23.58 1.02 -0.18
CA ASP A 69 -24.33 1.65 0.91
C ASP A 69 -24.29 0.78 2.17
N GLU A 70 -24.45 -0.53 2.03
CA GLU A 70 -24.33 -1.48 3.14
C GLU A 70 -22.92 -1.50 3.72
N VAL A 71 -21.87 -1.48 2.88
CA VAL A 71 -20.47 -1.38 3.34
C VAL A 71 -20.25 -0.12 4.16
N VAL A 72 -20.75 1.02 3.67
CA VAL A 72 -20.59 2.31 4.36
C VAL A 72 -21.36 2.34 5.68
N SER A 73 -22.53 1.70 5.77
CA SER A 73 -23.30 1.62 7.01
C SER A 73 -22.58 0.94 8.17
N HIS A 74 -21.59 0.09 7.85
CA HIS A 74 -20.76 -0.61 8.83
C HIS A 74 -19.53 0.16 9.27
N PHE A 75 -19.26 1.33 8.69
CA PHE A 75 -18.15 2.17 9.16
C PHE A 75 -18.52 2.85 10.48
N PRO A 76 -17.58 2.97 11.42
CA PRO A 76 -17.82 3.70 12.65
C PRO A 76 -18.24 5.16 12.36
N GLU A 77 -19.29 5.64 12.98
CA GLU A 77 -19.64 7.05 12.92
C GLU A 77 -18.47 7.89 13.48
N GLY A 78 -18.00 8.86 12.68
CA GLY A 78 -16.86 9.70 13.07
C GLY A 78 -15.50 9.25 12.54
N SER A 79 -15.44 8.24 11.67
CA SER A 79 -14.18 7.87 10.97
C SER A 79 -13.74 8.93 9.94
N ASP A 80 -14.54 9.95 9.70
CA ASP A 80 -14.22 11.08 8.81
C ASP A 80 -13.34 12.15 9.48
N THR A 81 -13.00 11.98 10.76
CA THR A 81 -11.85 12.68 11.32
C THR A 81 -10.58 11.92 11.02
N ASP A 82 -10.25 11.75 9.75
CA ASP A 82 -8.87 11.89 9.37
C ASP A 82 -8.53 13.36 9.71
N GLU A 83 -8.09 13.61 10.93
CA GLU A 83 -7.16 14.72 11.15
C GLU A 83 -6.11 14.47 10.07
N GLU A 84 -6.20 15.20 8.96
CA GLU A 84 -5.20 15.13 7.91
C GLU A 84 -3.89 15.29 8.63
N ASP A 85 -3.15 14.19 8.72
CA ASP A 85 -1.84 14.20 9.35
C ASP A 85 -0.99 15.15 8.52
N GLU A 86 -0.97 16.44 8.91
CA GLU A 86 -0.28 17.54 8.22
C GLU A 86 1.23 17.32 8.16
N ARG A 87 1.73 16.29 8.86
CA ARG A 87 3.15 15.96 8.82
C ARG A 87 3.53 15.50 7.43
N PRO A 88 4.61 16.04 6.83
CA PRO A 88 5.08 15.61 5.52
C PRO A 88 5.35 14.10 5.50
N LYS A 89 4.70 13.41 4.56
CA LYS A 89 4.83 11.97 4.35
C LYS A 89 5.91 11.69 3.32
N VAL A 90 6.90 10.88 3.68
CA VAL A 90 8.10 10.62 2.87
C VAL A 90 8.21 9.14 2.54
N ALA A 91 8.26 8.78 1.26
CA ALA A 91 8.59 7.44 0.80
C ALA A 91 10.06 7.34 0.39
N ILE A 92 10.75 6.25 0.78
CA ILE A 92 12.09 5.93 0.27
C ILE A 92 11.97 4.82 -0.76
N ILE A 93 12.26 5.15 -2.01
CA ILE A 93 12.10 4.27 -3.17
C ILE A 93 13.44 4.02 -3.87
N GLY A 94 13.50 3.04 -4.73
CA GLY A 94 14.71 2.65 -5.47
C GLY A 94 14.88 1.14 -5.53
N LYS A 95 15.82 0.67 -6.35
CA LYS A 95 16.14 -0.76 -6.56
C LYS A 95 16.50 -1.49 -5.26
N PRO A 96 16.44 -2.82 -5.25
CA PRO A 96 17.04 -3.63 -4.19
C PRO A 96 18.53 -3.29 -4.00
N ASN A 97 19.02 -3.36 -2.77
CA ASN A 97 20.43 -3.20 -2.39
C ASN A 97 21.10 -1.82 -2.65
N VAL A 98 20.36 -0.80 -3.10
CA VAL A 98 20.91 0.57 -3.22
C VAL A 98 21.15 1.27 -1.88
N GLY A 99 20.73 0.64 -0.74
CA GLY A 99 21.00 1.14 0.60
C GLY A 99 19.83 1.84 1.29
N LYS A 100 18.60 1.70 0.81
CA LYS A 100 17.38 2.29 1.43
C LYS A 100 17.28 1.99 2.94
N SER A 101 17.41 0.70 3.31
CA SER A 101 17.35 0.27 4.71
C SER A 101 18.49 0.86 5.56
N SER A 102 19.67 1.02 4.97
CA SER A 102 20.82 1.63 5.65
C SER A 102 20.59 3.11 5.94
N ILE A 103 19.96 3.83 5.01
CA ILE A 103 19.59 5.23 5.18
C ILE A 103 18.57 5.37 6.31
N ILE A 104 17.49 4.58 6.30
CA ILE A 104 16.47 4.59 7.36
C ILE A 104 17.11 4.28 8.72
N ASN A 105 17.89 3.21 8.81
CA ASN A 105 18.53 2.82 10.07
C ASN A 105 19.48 3.92 10.59
N LYS A 106 20.18 4.61 9.70
CA LYS A 106 21.04 5.73 10.05
C LYS A 106 20.26 6.95 10.53
N LEU A 107 19.11 7.22 9.93
CA LEU A 107 18.21 8.31 10.36
C LEU A 107 17.62 8.01 11.74
N VAL A 108 17.11 6.80 11.93
CA VAL A 108 16.51 6.34 13.20
C VAL A 108 17.55 6.26 14.33
N GLY A 109 18.78 5.86 14.03
CA GLY A 109 19.85 5.66 15.02
C GLY A 109 20.57 6.94 15.47
N LYS A 110 20.16 8.13 15.02
CA LYS A 110 20.79 9.39 15.47
C LYS A 110 20.19 9.85 16.81
N ASN A 111 21.04 10.15 17.80
CA ASN A 111 20.67 10.62 19.15
C ASN A 111 19.77 11.88 19.22
N ARG A 112 19.46 12.52 18.10
CA ARG A 112 18.61 13.71 17.99
C ARG A 112 17.25 13.43 17.34
N VAL A 113 16.92 12.16 17.10
CA VAL A 113 15.71 11.76 16.40
C VAL A 113 14.84 10.98 17.38
N ILE A 114 13.65 11.49 17.66
CA ILE A 114 12.61 10.76 18.39
C ILE A 114 11.85 9.95 17.34
N VAL A 115 11.74 8.64 17.57
CA VAL A 115 11.09 7.71 16.66
C VAL A 115 9.89 7.09 17.35
N SER A 116 8.74 7.12 16.71
CA SER A 116 7.57 6.34 17.10
C SER A 116 7.05 5.55 15.90
N ASP A 117 6.70 4.29 16.14
CA ASP A 117 6.05 3.48 15.11
C ASP A 117 4.55 3.81 15.10
N ILE A 118 4.04 4.15 13.94
CA ILE A 118 2.61 4.42 13.72
C ILE A 118 2.03 3.19 13.03
N ALA A 119 1.00 2.59 13.63
CA ALA A 119 0.26 1.52 12.98
C ALA A 119 -0.42 2.10 11.73
N GLY A 120 0.03 1.67 10.56
CA GLY A 120 -0.60 2.04 9.30
C GLY A 120 -1.98 1.39 9.18
N THR A 121 -2.87 2.00 8.40
CA THR A 121 -4.23 1.51 8.10
C THR A 121 -4.24 0.18 7.32
N THR A 122 -3.13 -0.25 6.78
CA THR A 122 -2.96 -1.55 6.11
C THR A 122 -2.17 -2.52 6.99
N ARG A 123 -2.65 -3.74 7.10
CA ARG A 123 -2.25 -4.83 8.04
C ARG A 123 -0.75 -5.16 8.08
N ASP A 124 0.07 -4.63 7.16
CA ASP A 124 1.51 -4.93 7.00
C ASP A 124 2.42 -3.69 6.87
N ALA A 125 1.89 -2.48 6.83
CA ALA A 125 2.67 -1.26 6.67
C ALA A 125 2.89 -0.58 8.03
N ILE A 126 4.13 -0.55 8.50
CA ILE A 126 4.51 0.23 9.68
C ILE A 126 5.17 1.51 9.17
N ASP A 127 4.52 2.62 9.44
CA ASP A 127 5.07 3.95 9.19
C ASP A 127 5.87 4.40 10.41
N THR A 128 6.85 5.24 10.21
CA THR A 128 7.72 5.73 11.29
C THR A 128 7.74 7.24 11.33
N ALA A 129 7.27 7.81 12.44
CA ALA A 129 7.44 9.24 12.68
C ALA A 129 8.87 9.53 13.12
N ILE A 130 9.48 10.51 12.48
CA ILE A 130 10.83 10.99 12.75
C ILE A 130 10.79 12.49 13.03
N LYS A 131 11.26 12.89 14.21
CA LYS A 131 11.39 14.31 14.57
C LYS A 131 12.83 14.77 14.34
N TYR A 132 13.01 15.79 13.49
CA TYR A 132 14.31 16.37 13.17
C TYR A 132 14.23 17.91 13.17
N ASN A 133 15.11 18.57 13.92
CA ASN A 133 15.14 20.04 14.07
C ASN A 133 13.77 20.67 14.43
N GLY A 134 13.01 20.02 15.31
CA GLY A 134 11.71 20.50 15.74
C GLY A 134 10.55 20.23 14.78
N LYS A 135 10.81 19.69 13.59
CA LYS A 135 9.80 19.29 12.62
C LYS A 135 9.60 17.77 12.64
N GLU A 136 8.37 17.33 12.41
CA GLU A 136 8.00 15.91 12.34
C GLU A 136 7.75 15.50 10.90
N TYR A 137 8.20 14.30 10.55
CA TYR A 137 8.06 13.68 9.24
C TYR A 137 7.57 12.25 9.43
N VAL A 138 6.73 11.74 8.54
CA VAL A 138 6.26 10.35 8.54
C VAL A 138 6.90 9.60 7.39
N PHE A 139 7.73 8.61 7.70
CA PHE A 139 8.33 7.73 6.70
C PHE A 139 7.42 6.53 6.47
N ILE A 140 6.95 6.38 5.22
CA ILE A 140 5.98 5.37 4.79
C ILE A 140 6.66 4.02 4.56
N ASP A 141 5.97 2.92 4.97
CA ASP A 141 6.37 1.51 4.77
C ASP A 141 7.80 1.17 5.22
N THR A 142 8.19 1.66 6.38
CA THR A 142 9.53 1.41 6.92
C THR A 142 9.74 -0.03 7.41
N ALA A 143 8.67 -0.79 7.69
CA ALA A 143 8.78 -2.19 8.12
C ALA A 143 9.41 -3.08 7.05
N GLY A 144 9.05 -2.89 5.79
CA GLY A 144 9.66 -3.59 4.66
C GLY A 144 11.15 -3.26 4.50
N LEU A 145 11.56 -2.05 4.91
CA LEU A 145 12.94 -1.59 4.85
C LEU A 145 13.77 -2.04 6.05
N ARG A 146 13.16 -2.23 7.23
CA ARG A 146 13.84 -2.67 8.48
C ARG A 146 14.06 -4.19 8.53
N ARG A 147 13.16 -5.00 7.97
CA ARG A 147 13.33 -6.45 7.93
C ARG A 147 14.38 -6.80 6.88
N LYS A 148 15.51 -7.38 7.30
CA LYS A 148 16.48 -8.00 6.39
C LYS A 148 15.78 -9.15 5.67
N SER A 149 15.39 -8.95 4.42
CA SER A 149 14.75 -9.98 3.61
C SER A 149 15.75 -11.11 3.32
N LYS A 150 15.44 -12.31 3.84
CA LYS A 150 16.21 -13.55 3.60
C LYS A 150 15.70 -14.35 2.38
N ILE A 151 14.77 -13.82 1.60
CA ILE A 151 14.08 -14.55 0.51
C ILE A 151 14.38 -13.87 -0.82
N LYS A 152 15.03 -14.61 -1.71
CA LYS A 152 15.75 -14.07 -2.89
C LYS A 152 15.02 -14.07 -4.23
N GLU A 153 13.84 -14.64 -4.43
CA GLU A 153 13.32 -14.87 -5.80
C GLU A 153 11.94 -14.30 -6.17
N ASP A 154 11.08 -13.91 -5.22
CA ASP A 154 9.78 -13.27 -5.55
C ASP A 154 9.78 -11.74 -5.38
N LEU A 155 10.96 -11.15 -5.21
CA LEU A 155 11.13 -9.78 -4.70
C LEU A 155 10.88 -8.67 -5.72
N GLU A 156 10.98 -8.91 -7.03
CA GLU A 156 10.88 -7.81 -7.99
C GLU A 156 9.43 -7.34 -8.19
N ARG A 157 8.48 -8.25 -8.37
CA ARG A 157 7.06 -7.88 -8.53
C ARG A 157 6.47 -7.28 -7.25
N PHE A 158 6.78 -7.86 -6.09
CA PHE A 158 6.34 -7.33 -4.79
C PHE A 158 7.00 -5.98 -4.48
N SER A 159 8.22 -5.75 -4.94
CA SER A 159 8.94 -4.48 -4.76
C SER A 159 8.26 -3.33 -5.52
N ILE A 160 7.79 -3.56 -6.74
CA ILE A 160 7.10 -2.53 -7.55
C ILE A 160 5.74 -2.18 -6.92
N ILE A 161 4.94 -3.17 -6.56
CA ILE A 161 3.61 -2.96 -5.94
C ILE A 161 3.76 -2.16 -4.64
N ARG A 162 4.73 -2.51 -3.79
CA ARG A 162 5.01 -1.76 -2.55
C ARG A 162 5.51 -0.35 -2.84
N THR A 163 6.34 -0.17 -3.85
CA THR A 163 6.81 1.16 -4.27
C THR A 163 5.63 2.04 -4.69
N VAL A 164 4.72 1.50 -5.49
CA VAL A 164 3.50 2.19 -5.92
C VAL A 164 2.66 2.60 -4.70
N ALA A 165 2.37 1.65 -3.81
CA ALA A 165 1.55 1.90 -2.61
C ALA A 165 2.21 2.92 -1.66
N ALA A 166 3.54 2.88 -1.49
CA ALA A 166 4.26 3.84 -0.68
C ALA A 166 4.24 5.25 -1.30
N VAL A 167 4.43 5.34 -2.63
CA VAL A 167 4.41 6.61 -3.36
C VAL A 167 3.01 7.24 -3.32
N GLU A 168 1.95 6.46 -3.46
CA GLU A 168 0.56 6.97 -3.40
C GLU A 168 0.26 7.68 -2.08
N ARG A 169 0.76 7.16 -0.97
CA ARG A 169 0.55 7.68 0.38
C ARG A 169 1.53 8.80 0.77
N ALA A 170 2.59 9.02 0.02
CA ALA A 170 3.62 10.00 0.32
C ALA A 170 3.33 11.35 -0.36
N ASP A 171 3.89 12.43 0.19
CA ASP A 171 3.96 13.75 -0.43
C ASP A 171 5.26 13.89 -1.23
N ILE A 172 6.34 13.29 -0.69
CA ILE A 172 7.69 13.35 -1.25
C ILE A 172 8.25 11.93 -1.37
N ALA A 173 8.85 11.62 -2.52
CA ALA A 173 9.57 10.40 -2.78
C ALA A 173 11.09 10.65 -2.82
N ILE A 174 11.86 9.94 -2.00
CA ILE A 174 13.33 9.95 -2.07
C ILE A 174 13.77 8.75 -2.90
N LEU A 175 14.19 9.00 -4.14
CA LEU A 175 14.77 7.98 -5.02
C LEU A 175 16.24 7.76 -4.67
N VAL A 176 16.57 6.57 -4.19
CA VAL A 176 17.94 6.19 -3.86
C VAL A 176 18.59 5.46 -5.04
N ILE A 177 19.68 5.99 -5.54
CA ILE A 177 20.47 5.46 -6.65
C ILE A 177 21.83 4.99 -6.13
N ASP A 178 22.33 3.87 -6.65
CA ASP A 178 23.68 3.38 -6.39
C ASP A 178 24.69 4.08 -7.28
N ALA A 179 25.60 4.86 -6.70
CA ALA A 179 26.62 5.59 -7.44
C ALA A 179 27.58 4.69 -8.23
N THR A 180 27.76 3.44 -7.79
CA THR A 180 28.69 2.49 -8.45
C THR A 180 28.09 1.90 -9.73
N GLU A 181 26.75 1.83 -9.82
CA GLU A 181 26.04 1.31 -10.99
C GLU A 181 25.60 2.45 -11.95
N GLY A 182 25.52 3.68 -11.43
CA GLY A 182 24.94 4.81 -12.15
C GLY A 182 23.42 4.72 -12.26
N VAL A 183 22.85 5.56 -13.13
CA VAL A 183 21.39 5.58 -13.38
C VAL A 183 21.02 4.45 -14.33
N THR A 184 20.05 3.63 -13.94
CA THR A 184 19.57 2.51 -14.74
C THR A 184 18.12 2.73 -15.22
N GLU A 185 17.68 1.95 -16.21
CA GLU A 185 16.28 1.99 -16.68
C GLU A 185 15.27 1.72 -15.55
N GLN A 186 15.63 0.88 -14.58
CA GLN A 186 14.78 0.59 -13.44
C GLN A 186 14.63 1.81 -12.53
N ASP A 187 15.70 2.58 -12.32
CA ASP A 187 15.63 3.83 -11.57
C ASP A 187 14.74 4.85 -12.27
N ALA A 188 14.85 4.96 -13.61
CA ALA A 188 14.00 5.83 -14.42
C ALA A 188 12.52 5.42 -14.33
N LYS A 189 12.20 4.12 -14.38
CA LYS A 189 10.82 3.62 -14.20
C LYS A 189 10.26 3.94 -12.82
N ILE A 190 11.06 3.77 -11.76
CA ILE A 190 10.66 4.09 -10.38
C ILE A 190 10.44 5.60 -10.22
N ALA A 191 11.31 6.43 -10.81
CA ALA A 191 11.12 7.89 -10.84
C ALA A 191 9.83 8.29 -11.57
N GLY A 192 9.55 7.63 -12.73
CA GLY A 192 8.33 7.83 -13.50
C GLY A 192 7.07 7.60 -12.68
N ILE A 193 7.03 6.54 -11.89
CA ILE A 193 5.90 6.24 -10.98
C ILE A 193 5.62 7.41 -10.02
N ALA A 194 6.63 8.01 -9.42
CA ALA A 194 6.46 9.14 -8.51
C ALA A 194 6.05 10.41 -9.25
N HIS A 195 6.63 10.64 -10.44
CA HIS A 195 6.32 11.81 -11.29
C HIS A 195 4.87 11.79 -11.78
N GLU A 196 4.40 10.66 -12.32
CA GLU A 196 3.03 10.49 -12.82
C GLU A 196 1.98 10.70 -11.74
N ARG A 197 2.34 10.49 -10.46
CA ARG A 197 1.47 10.74 -9.30
C ARG A 197 1.61 12.14 -8.71
N GLY A 198 2.34 13.04 -9.38
CA GLY A 198 2.51 14.43 -8.96
C GLY A 198 3.27 14.60 -7.64
N LYS A 199 4.12 13.63 -7.24
CA LYS A 199 4.86 13.68 -5.99
C LYS A 199 6.16 14.48 -6.14
N GLY A 200 6.57 15.18 -5.08
CA GLY A 200 7.90 15.77 -5.01
C GLY A 200 8.97 14.68 -5.05
N ILE A 201 10.04 14.85 -5.87
CA ILE A 201 11.09 13.84 -6.01
C ILE A 201 12.42 14.43 -5.55
N ILE A 202 13.11 13.71 -4.65
CA ILE A 202 14.47 13.98 -4.23
C ILE A 202 15.34 12.81 -4.70
N ILE A 203 16.40 13.06 -5.45
CA ILE A 203 17.36 12.03 -5.85
C ILE A 203 18.49 11.98 -4.83
N ALA A 204 18.67 10.83 -4.20
CA ALA A 204 19.76 10.55 -3.27
C ALA A 204 20.74 9.56 -3.90
N VAL A 205 21.95 10.03 -4.21
CA VAL A 205 23.02 9.17 -4.74
C VAL A 205 23.80 8.58 -3.57
N ASN A 206 23.67 7.28 -3.38
CA ASN A 206 24.29 6.53 -2.29
C ASN A 206 25.54 5.77 -2.74
N LYS A 207 26.34 5.27 -1.79
CA LYS A 207 27.63 4.58 -2.00
C LYS A 207 28.65 5.43 -2.77
N TRP A 208 28.59 6.73 -2.60
CA TRP A 208 29.51 7.68 -3.23
C TRP A 208 30.97 7.49 -2.82
N ASP A 209 31.19 6.90 -1.67
CA ASP A 209 32.48 6.51 -1.14
C ASP A 209 33.14 5.35 -1.90
N ALA A 210 32.34 4.52 -2.57
CA ALA A 210 32.80 3.38 -3.35
C ALA A 210 33.11 3.73 -4.82
N VAL A 211 32.87 4.96 -5.26
CA VAL A 211 33.19 5.42 -6.62
C VAL A 211 34.64 5.93 -6.67
N GLU A 212 35.42 5.41 -7.61
CA GLU A 212 36.75 5.94 -7.90
C GLU A 212 36.65 7.38 -8.41
N LYS A 213 37.14 8.32 -7.62
CA LYS A 213 37.15 9.74 -8.00
C LYS A 213 38.32 9.98 -8.95
N LEU A 214 38.07 10.04 -10.25
CA LEU A 214 39.03 10.62 -11.18
C LEU A 214 39.21 12.09 -10.81
N SER A 215 40.45 12.52 -10.63
CA SER A 215 40.87 13.83 -10.08
C SER A 215 40.47 15.06 -10.91
N LEU A 216 39.59 14.93 -11.91
CA LEU A 216 39.20 15.97 -12.85
C LEU A 216 37.70 16.31 -12.86
N ILE A 217 36.91 15.79 -11.91
CA ILE A 217 35.51 16.20 -11.82
C ILE A 217 35.42 17.49 -11.00
N HIS A 218 35.36 18.62 -11.68
CA HIS A 218 34.87 19.85 -11.08
C HIS A 218 33.41 19.61 -10.68
N ILE A 219 33.17 19.47 -9.40
CA ILE A 219 31.83 19.54 -8.84
C ILE A 219 31.43 21.00 -8.99
N SER A 220 30.60 21.31 -9.98
CA SER A 220 29.92 22.58 -10.03
C SER A 220 29.09 22.72 -8.76
N GLU A 221 29.34 23.77 -7.97
CA GLU A 221 28.51 24.08 -6.80
C GLU A 221 27.05 24.18 -7.23
N PRO A 222 26.11 23.67 -6.42
CA PRO A 222 24.70 23.81 -6.73
C PRO A 222 24.38 25.29 -6.81
N THR A 223 23.96 25.77 -7.95
CA THR A 223 23.42 27.12 -8.12
C THR A 223 22.24 27.27 -7.16
N ARG A 224 22.34 28.30 -6.32
CA ARG A 224 21.30 28.73 -5.36
C ARG A 224 20.03 29.15 -6.04
#